data_6018e0131d7fcba9b0cf304b501ff852
#
_entry.id   6018e0131d7fcba9b0cf304b501ff852
#
_cell.length_a   1.000
_cell.length_b   1.000
_cell.length_c   1.000
_cell.angle_alpha   90.00
_cell.angle_beta   90.00
_cell.angle_gamma   90.00
#
_symmetry.space_group_name_H-M   'P 1'
#
loop_
_entity.id
_entity.type
_entity.pdbx_description
1 polymer ?
#
loop_
_entity_poly.entity_id
_entity_poly.type
_entity_poly.pdbx_seq_one_letter_code
_entity_poly.pdbx_strand_id
1 'polypeptide(L)'
;MNNEFELKQLWQSEESIAHIHGWDFSHIHGRYEEGNDIPWNYEEIIRQYLTSDARILDFDTGGGEFLLSLHHPYKNTAATEGFPPNVQLCKETLLPLGIDFKECSDAANIPFEDESFDIIINRHGDFNAKELHRLLKKGGLFITQQVGSENDRELVEMVLPGTPKQFPDLNLTKQQKVFEEAGFEILQAEEAFLPIKFYDVGAFVWFARIIEWEFPGFSVDKCFDKLLAMQKTIEEQGEVAGTTHRYLIVARK
;
A
#
# COMPACT_ATOMS: atom_id res chain seq x y z
N MET A 1 28.18 -2.64 25.65
CA MET A 1 28.15 -3.50 24.44
C MET A 1 27.27 -4.68 24.76
N ASN A 2 26.08 -4.76 24.16
CA ASN A 2 25.26 -5.95 24.29
C ASN A 2 26.00 -7.10 23.61
N ASN A 3 26.00 -8.28 24.25
CA ASN A 3 26.58 -9.48 23.65
C ASN A 3 25.76 -9.84 22.39
N GLU A 4 26.40 -10.28 21.31
CA GLU A 4 25.72 -10.71 20.05
C GLU A 4 24.61 -11.73 20.32
N PHE A 5 24.78 -12.59 21.31
CA PHE A 5 23.74 -13.53 21.73
C PHE A 5 22.48 -12.83 22.27
N GLU A 6 22.62 -11.78 23.07
CA GLU A 6 21.50 -11.00 23.61
C GLU A 6 20.77 -10.23 22.50
N LEU A 7 21.52 -9.63 21.55
CA LEU A 7 20.96 -8.96 20.38
C LEU A 7 20.16 -9.95 19.53
N LYS A 8 20.72 -11.13 19.28
CA LYS A 8 20.03 -12.17 18.51
C LYS A 8 18.70 -12.58 19.16
N GLN A 9 18.69 -12.81 20.46
CA GLN A 9 17.47 -13.16 21.19
C GLN A 9 16.44 -12.03 21.15
N LEU A 10 16.86 -10.78 21.31
CA LEU A 10 15.99 -9.62 21.23
C LEU A 10 15.32 -9.54 19.85
N TRP A 11 16.09 -9.64 18.78
CA TRP A 11 15.58 -9.57 17.41
C TRP A 11 14.69 -10.76 17.04
N GLN A 12 15.02 -11.97 17.50
CA GLN A 12 14.14 -13.14 17.35
C GLN A 12 12.83 -12.98 18.10
N SER A 13 12.83 -12.29 19.24
CA SER A 13 11.57 -11.94 19.94
C SER A 13 10.70 -10.99 19.11
N GLU A 14 11.28 -9.93 18.53
CA GLU A 14 10.57 -9.01 17.62
C GLU A 14 10.05 -9.76 16.38
N GLU A 15 10.86 -10.61 15.77
CA GLU A 15 10.47 -11.46 14.65
C GLU A 15 9.26 -12.35 14.98
N SER A 16 9.26 -12.96 16.17
CA SER A 16 8.24 -13.92 16.58
C SER A 16 6.85 -13.29 16.83
N ILE A 17 6.82 -12.01 17.20
CA ILE A 17 5.60 -11.26 17.46
C ILE A 17 5.15 -10.40 16.27
N ALA A 18 5.90 -10.42 15.18
CA ALA A 18 5.60 -9.62 14.00
C ALA A 18 4.33 -10.15 13.30
N HIS A 19 3.22 -9.54 13.62
CA HIS A 19 1.94 -9.68 12.93
C HIS A 19 1.17 -8.38 13.02
N ILE A 20 0.29 -8.13 12.07
CA ILE A 20 -0.43 -6.88 11.95
C ILE A 20 -1.94 -7.13 11.81
N HIS A 21 -2.75 -6.26 12.41
CA HIS A 21 -4.18 -6.19 12.19
C HIS A 21 -4.49 -4.89 11.42
N GLY A 22 -5.09 -5.04 10.24
CA GLY A 22 -5.19 -3.90 9.34
C GLY A 22 -3.80 -3.41 8.94
N TRP A 23 -3.58 -2.11 8.95
CA TRP A 23 -2.29 -1.48 8.62
C TRP A 23 -1.75 -0.70 9.83
N ASP A 24 -1.69 -1.38 11.00
CA ASP A 24 -1.32 -0.79 12.30
C ASP A 24 0.16 -1.06 12.64
N PHE A 25 0.99 -0.02 12.57
CA PHE A 25 2.42 -0.01 12.92
C PHE A 25 2.70 0.54 14.32
N SER A 26 1.69 0.64 15.19
CA SER A 26 1.83 1.20 16.54
C SER A 26 2.87 0.49 17.41
N HIS A 27 3.13 -0.81 17.17
CA HIS A 27 4.16 -1.58 17.88
C HIS A 27 5.56 -0.95 17.78
N ILE A 28 5.89 -0.37 16.64
CA ILE A 28 7.20 0.27 16.41
C ILE A 28 7.14 1.81 16.51
N HIS A 29 6.05 2.37 17.04
CA HIS A 29 5.89 3.83 17.19
C HIS A 29 7.05 4.44 18.01
N GLY A 30 7.63 5.53 17.51
CA GLY A 30 8.78 6.20 18.10
C GLY A 30 10.13 5.47 17.91
N ARG A 31 10.12 4.29 17.28
CA ARG A 31 11.32 3.50 16.93
C ARG A 31 11.63 3.56 15.43
N TYR A 32 10.70 4.11 14.63
CA TYR A 32 10.87 4.40 13.22
C TYR A 32 10.16 5.73 12.87
N GLU A 33 10.48 6.27 11.72
CA GLU A 33 9.84 7.43 11.13
C GLU A 33 9.69 7.21 9.62
N GLU A 34 8.50 7.45 9.10
CA GLU A 34 8.24 7.48 7.66
C GLU A 34 7.85 8.91 7.26
N GLY A 35 8.52 9.45 6.24
CA GLY A 35 8.18 10.76 5.68
C GLY A 35 6.75 10.77 5.14
N ASN A 36 6.01 11.82 5.43
CA ASN A 36 4.60 11.96 5.05
C ASN A 36 4.31 13.19 4.16
N ASP A 37 5.35 13.92 3.77
CA ASP A 37 5.25 15.14 2.95
C ASP A 37 5.13 14.80 1.45
N ILE A 38 4.24 13.85 1.07
CA ILE A 38 3.93 13.62 -0.34
C ILE A 38 3.27 14.87 -0.93
N PRO A 39 3.61 15.25 -2.20
CA PRO A 39 3.19 16.52 -2.79
C PRO A 39 1.70 16.58 -3.17
N TRP A 40 0.92 15.57 -2.83
CA TRP A 40 -0.52 15.52 -3.08
C TRP A 40 -1.30 15.08 -1.84
N ASN A 41 -2.58 15.42 -1.80
CA ASN A 41 -3.55 14.88 -0.84
C ASN A 41 -4.55 14.00 -1.59
N TYR A 42 -4.45 12.69 -1.43
CA TYR A 42 -5.28 11.70 -2.12
C TYR A 42 -6.78 11.91 -1.86
N GLU A 43 -7.16 12.19 -0.62
CA GLU A 43 -8.55 12.45 -0.25
C GLU A 43 -9.08 13.73 -0.90
N GLU A 44 -8.31 14.82 -0.88
CA GLU A 44 -8.71 16.08 -1.51
C GLU A 44 -8.88 15.94 -3.02
N ILE A 45 -8.01 15.17 -3.68
CA ILE A 45 -8.13 14.88 -5.12
C ILE A 45 -9.46 14.14 -5.40
N ILE A 46 -9.78 13.10 -4.63
CA ILE A 46 -11.05 12.39 -4.78
C ILE A 46 -12.23 13.37 -4.59
N ARG A 47 -12.21 14.18 -3.54
CA ARG A 47 -13.28 15.14 -3.22
C ARG A 47 -13.49 16.20 -4.28
N GLN A 48 -12.47 16.56 -5.07
CA GLN A 48 -12.63 17.51 -6.20
C GLN A 48 -13.57 16.97 -7.30
N TYR A 49 -13.65 15.64 -7.46
CA TYR A 49 -14.44 14.99 -8.49
C TYR A 49 -15.71 14.32 -7.94
N LEU A 50 -15.79 14.05 -6.64
CA LEU A 50 -16.84 13.28 -6.02
C LEU A 50 -18.07 14.16 -5.73
N THR A 51 -19.06 14.10 -6.63
CA THR A 51 -20.39 14.72 -6.41
C THR A 51 -21.32 13.77 -5.68
N SER A 52 -22.32 14.26 -4.96
CA SER A 52 -23.23 13.44 -4.14
C SER A 52 -24.05 12.39 -4.91
N ASP A 53 -24.21 12.57 -6.21
CA ASP A 53 -24.91 11.67 -7.13
C ASP A 53 -23.98 10.72 -7.90
N ALA A 54 -22.67 10.95 -7.86
CA ALA A 54 -21.69 10.05 -8.47
C ALA A 54 -21.72 8.66 -7.81
N ARG A 55 -21.66 7.61 -8.60
CA ARG A 55 -21.46 6.24 -8.09
C ARG A 55 -19.98 5.93 -8.01
N ILE A 56 -19.50 5.69 -6.78
CA ILE A 56 -18.09 5.37 -6.49
C ILE A 56 -17.90 3.89 -6.16
N LEU A 57 -16.79 3.33 -6.62
CA LEU A 57 -16.27 2.03 -6.20
C LEU A 57 -14.91 2.23 -5.53
N ASP A 58 -14.75 1.70 -4.32
CA ASP A 58 -13.43 1.49 -3.69
C ASP A 58 -13.02 0.04 -3.94
N PHE A 59 -12.06 -0.14 -4.85
CA PHE A 59 -11.58 -1.46 -5.23
C PHE A 59 -10.41 -1.85 -4.31
N ASP A 60 -10.52 -3.03 -3.70
CA ASP A 60 -9.58 -3.55 -2.69
C ASP A 60 -9.52 -2.62 -1.46
N THR A 61 -10.71 -2.45 -0.83
CA THR A 61 -11.00 -1.40 0.16
C THR A 61 -10.32 -1.60 1.53
N GLY A 62 -9.73 -2.78 1.79
CA GLY A 62 -9.25 -3.13 3.12
C GLY A 62 -10.40 -3.29 4.11
N GLY A 63 -10.39 -2.56 5.22
CA GLY A 63 -11.48 -2.54 6.20
C GLY A 63 -12.63 -1.59 5.84
N GLY A 64 -12.48 -0.77 4.80
CA GLY A 64 -13.46 0.23 4.39
C GLY A 64 -13.38 1.56 5.13
N GLU A 65 -12.41 1.74 6.06
CA GLU A 65 -12.29 2.94 6.89
C GLU A 65 -12.09 4.20 6.04
N PHE A 66 -11.23 4.12 5.02
CA PHE A 66 -11.00 5.24 4.12
C PHE A 66 -12.26 5.58 3.31
N LEU A 67 -12.94 4.58 2.76
CA LEU A 67 -14.20 4.78 2.02
C LEU A 67 -15.25 5.46 2.88
N LEU A 68 -15.42 5.02 4.13
CA LEU A 68 -16.35 5.60 5.08
C LEU A 68 -15.98 7.04 5.46
N SER A 69 -14.69 7.38 5.53
CA SER A 69 -14.22 8.74 5.83
C SER A 69 -14.60 9.77 4.76
N LEU A 70 -14.89 9.33 3.53
CA LEU A 70 -15.36 10.21 2.46
C LEU A 70 -16.78 10.75 2.73
N HIS A 71 -17.56 10.13 3.62
CA HIS A 71 -18.95 10.48 3.94
C HIS A 71 -19.87 10.58 2.71
N HIS A 72 -19.60 9.74 1.71
CA HIS A 72 -20.41 9.68 0.49
C HIS A 72 -21.75 8.97 0.75
N PRO A 73 -22.85 9.32 0.05
CA PRO A 73 -24.12 8.61 0.22
C PRO A 73 -24.00 7.11 -0.03
N TYR A 74 -24.29 6.29 0.98
CA TYR A 74 -24.07 4.83 0.95
C TYR A 74 -24.75 4.14 -0.23
N LYS A 75 -25.94 4.60 -0.65
CA LYS A 75 -26.65 4.06 -1.83
C LYS A 75 -25.90 4.23 -3.16
N ASN A 76 -24.96 5.17 -3.22
CA ASN A 76 -24.11 5.46 -4.37
C ASN A 76 -22.68 4.93 -4.17
N THR A 77 -22.44 4.16 -3.11
CA THR A 77 -21.12 3.64 -2.73
C THR A 77 -21.07 2.14 -2.93
N ALA A 78 -20.01 1.68 -3.55
CA ALA A 78 -19.69 0.27 -3.69
C ALA A 78 -18.26 0.00 -3.20
N ALA A 79 -17.98 -1.23 -2.80
CA ALA A 79 -16.65 -1.68 -2.40
C ALA A 79 -16.40 -3.14 -2.79
N THR A 80 -15.13 -3.47 -3.01
CA THR A 80 -14.69 -4.87 -3.11
C THR A 80 -13.53 -5.14 -2.18
N GLU A 81 -13.36 -6.39 -1.80
CA GLU A 81 -12.23 -6.88 -1.02
C GLU A 81 -12.04 -8.38 -1.28
N GLY A 82 -10.79 -8.85 -1.33
CA GLY A 82 -10.45 -10.25 -1.61
C GLY A 82 -9.78 -10.99 -0.45
N PHE A 83 -9.17 -10.27 0.51
CA PHE A 83 -8.50 -10.89 1.65
C PHE A 83 -9.52 -11.36 2.70
N PRO A 84 -9.62 -12.68 3.02
CA PRO A 84 -10.73 -13.22 3.81
C PRO A 84 -11.02 -12.53 5.14
N PRO A 85 -10.02 -12.11 5.96
CA PRO A 85 -10.28 -11.36 7.19
C PRO A 85 -10.97 -10.00 6.94
N ASN A 86 -10.52 -9.26 5.92
CA ASN A 86 -11.12 -7.97 5.55
C ASN A 86 -12.50 -8.16 4.92
N VAL A 87 -12.70 -9.22 4.12
CA VAL A 87 -14.02 -9.58 3.57
C VAL A 87 -15.05 -9.74 4.68
N GLN A 88 -14.69 -10.46 5.76
CA GLN A 88 -15.58 -10.63 6.90
C GLN A 88 -15.88 -9.29 7.59
N LEU A 89 -14.87 -8.48 7.82
CA LEU A 89 -15.02 -7.14 8.39
C LEU A 89 -15.94 -6.25 7.53
N CYS A 90 -15.74 -6.23 6.21
CA CYS A 90 -16.59 -5.46 5.29
C CYS A 90 -18.06 -5.95 5.30
N LYS A 91 -18.28 -7.26 5.38
CA LYS A 91 -19.64 -7.82 5.52
C LYS A 91 -20.34 -7.36 6.80
N GLU A 92 -19.59 -7.18 7.88
CA GLU A 92 -20.12 -6.73 9.17
C GLU A 92 -20.29 -5.21 9.26
N THR A 93 -19.45 -4.44 8.55
CA THR A 93 -19.41 -2.98 8.67
C THR A 93 -20.08 -2.25 7.50
N LEU A 94 -19.86 -2.67 6.24
CA LEU A 94 -20.34 -1.96 5.06
C LEU A 94 -21.74 -2.39 4.62
N LEU A 95 -22.04 -3.69 4.60
CA LEU A 95 -23.37 -4.18 4.18
C LEU A 95 -24.52 -3.63 5.02
N PRO A 96 -24.45 -3.54 6.37
CA PRO A 96 -25.52 -2.98 7.17
C PRO A 96 -25.83 -1.50 6.89
N LEU A 97 -24.85 -0.76 6.34
CA LEU A 97 -24.99 0.63 5.93
C LEU A 97 -25.67 0.78 4.57
N GLY A 98 -25.85 -0.32 3.81
CA GLY A 98 -26.42 -0.32 2.47
C GLY A 98 -25.40 -0.03 1.37
N ILE A 99 -24.11 -0.17 1.65
CA ILE A 99 -23.02 -0.12 0.65
C ILE A 99 -23.05 -1.41 -0.18
N ASP A 100 -22.93 -1.30 -1.51
CA ASP A 100 -22.90 -2.45 -2.45
C ASP A 100 -21.54 -3.14 -2.39
N PHE A 101 -21.36 -3.98 -1.34
CA PHE A 101 -20.11 -4.71 -1.12
C PHE A 101 -20.13 -6.07 -1.82
N LYS A 102 -19.03 -6.39 -2.52
CA LYS A 102 -18.83 -7.71 -3.14
C LYS A 102 -17.43 -8.24 -2.85
N GLU A 103 -17.38 -9.53 -2.53
CA GLU A 103 -16.12 -10.25 -2.40
C GLU A 103 -15.48 -10.42 -3.79
N CYS A 104 -14.21 -10.01 -3.93
CA CYS A 104 -13.47 -10.07 -5.19
C CYS A 104 -11.96 -10.15 -4.92
N SER A 105 -11.34 -11.23 -5.36
CA SER A 105 -9.88 -11.46 -5.30
C SER A 105 -9.21 -11.43 -6.67
N ASP A 106 -9.97 -11.17 -7.75
CA ASP A 106 -9.47 -11.13 -9.12
C ASP A 106 -9.69 -9.75 -9.73
N ALA A 107 -8.62 -8.97 -9.81
CA ALA A 107 -8.64 -7.63 -10.39
C ALA A 107 -9.02 -7.60 -11.89
N ALA A 108 -8.98 -8.74 -12.58
CA ALA A 108 -9.36 -8.83 -13.99
C ALA A 108 -10.85 -9.18 -14.21
N ASN A 109 -11.59 -9.54 -13.15
CA ASN A 109 -12.99 -9.95 -13.22
C ASN A 109 -13.78 -9.41 -12.02
N ILE A 110 -13.94 -8.10 -11.95
CA ILE A 110 -14.65 -7.43 -10.85
C ILE A 110 -16.17 -7.60 -11.05
N PRO A 111 -16.93 -8.09 -10.04
CA PRO A 111 -18.30 -8.55 -10.23
C PRO A 111 -19.35 -7.42 -10.30
N PHE A 112 -19.11 -6.44 -11.17
CA PHE A 112 -20.04 -5.36 -11.49
C PHE A 112 -20.25 -5.25 -13.01
N GLU A 113 -21.40 -4.69 -13.39
CA GLU A 113 -21.75 -4.49 -14.79
C GLU A 113 -20.87 -3.40 -15.45
N ASP A 114 -20.77 -3.47 -16.78
CA ASP A 114 -20.09 -2.45 -17.59
C ASP A 114 -20.67 -1.04 -17.30
N GLU A 115 -19.81 -0.03 -17.37
CA GLU A 115 -20.20 1.38 -17.24
C GLU A 115 -21.06 1.69 -15.99
N SER A 116 -20.71 1.04 -14.87
CA SER A 116 -21.45 1.15 -13.60
C SER A 116 -21.02 2.33 -12.74
N PHE A 117 -19.79 2.83 -12.91
CA PHE A 117 -19.18 3.77 -11.96
C PHE A 117 -18.76 5.08 -12.62
N ASP A 118 -18.98 6.18 -11.90
CA ASP A 118 -18.47 7.50 -12.26
C ASP A 118 -17.04 7.69 -11.78
N ILE A 119 -16.71 7.10 -10.61
CA ILE A 119 -15.37 7.14 -10.02
C ILE A 119 -15.03 5.74 -9.48
N ILE A 120 -13.82 5.28 -9.78
CA ILE A 120 -13.21 4.12 -9.10
C ILE A 120 -11.96 4.62 -8.39
N ILE A 121 -11.80 4.26 -7.13
CA ILE A 121 -10.61 4.54 -6.33
C ILE A 121 -9.94 3.23 -5.92
N ASN A 122 -8.62 3.28 -5.76
CA ASN A 122 -7.84 2.17 -5.24
C ASN A 122 -6.56 2.71 -4.60
N ARG A 123 -6.17 2.17 -3.45
CA ARG A 123 -4.97 2.60 -2.74
C ARG A 123 -4.17 1.42 -2.27
N HIS A 124 -2.94 1.28 -2.80
CA HIS A 124 -1.98 0.23 -2.46
C HIS A 124 -2.44 -1.20 -2.77
N GLY A 125 -3.43 -1.36 -3.66
CA GLY A 125 -3.94 -2.64 -4.12
C GLY A 125 -3.61 -2.92 -5.59
N ASP A 126 -3.73 -4.18 -6.01
CA ASP A 126 -3.58 -4.57 -7.42
C ASP A 126 -4.76 -4.06 -8.25
N PHE A 127 -4.58 -3.91 -9.56
CA PHE A 127 -5.64 -3.52 -10.49
C PHE A 127 -5.36 -3.96 -11.92
N ASN A 128 -6.42 -4.04 -12.72
CA ASN A 128 -6.34 -4.30 -14.15
C ASN A 128 -6.94 -3.12 -14.92
N ALA A 129 -6.12 -2.39 -15.68
CA ALA A 129 -6.54 -1.17 -16.38
C ALA A 129 -7.68 -1.41 -17.38
N LYS A 130 -7.72 -2.57 -18.07
CA LYS A 130 -8.79 -2.90 -19.00
C LYS A 130 -10.12 -3.16 -18.29
N GLU A 131 -10.06 -3.81 -17.14
CA GLU A 131 -11.24 -4.08 -16.32
C GLU A 131 -11.78 -2.78 -15.69
N LEU A 132 -10.91 -1.91 -15.20
CA LEU A 132 -11.29 -0.57 -14.74
C LEU A 132 -11.95 0.25 -15.86
N HIS A 133 -11.40 0.16 -17.09
CA HIS A 133 -11.99 0.81 -18.25
C HIS A 133 -13.39 0.25 -18.58
N ARG A 134 -13.60 -1.06 -18.46
CA ARG A 134 -14.93 -1.67 -18.63
C ARG A 134 -15.94 -1.13 -17.63
N LEU A 135 -15.56 -1.05 -16.35
CA LEU A 135 -16.45 -0.67 -15.25
C LEU A 135 -16.80 0.81 -15.23
N LEU A 136 -15.89 1.67 -15.69
CA LEU A 136 -16.13 3.12 -15.71
C LEU A 136 -17.12 3.52 -16.81
N LYS A 137 -18.01 4.43 -16.49
CA LYS A 137 -18.82 5.16 -17.47
C LYS A 137 -17.92 6.01 -18.37
N LYS A 138 -18.42 6.40 -19.54
CA LYS A 138 -17.70 7.34 -20.41
C LYS A 138 -17.45 8.66 -19.66
N GLY A 139 -16.20 9.10 -19.62
CA GLY A 139 -15.75 10.27 -18.86
C GLY A 139 -15.55 10.00 -17.36
N GLY A 140 -15.77 8.75 -16.90
CA GLY A 140 -15.50 8.34 -15.52
C GLY A 140 -14.02 8.32 -15.18
N LEU A 141 -13.70 8.38 -13.90
CA LEU A 141 -12.33 8.54 -13.40
C LEU A 141 -11.86 7.32 -12.62
N PHE A 142 -10.61 6.94 -12.84
CA PHE A 142 -9.85 6.10 -11.91
C PHE A 142 -8.82 6.96 -11.19
N ILE A 143 -8.82 6.91 -9.85
CA ILE A 143 -7.92 7.67 -9.00
C ILE A 143 -7.18 6.69 -8.09
N THR A 144 -5.86 6.62 -8.23
CA THR A 144 -5.07 5.66 -7.45
C THR A 144 -3.81 6.28 -6.88
N GLN A 145 -3.48 5.87 -5.65
CA GLN A 145 -2.17 6.07 -5.02
C GLN A 145 -1.54 4.70 -4.76
N GLN A 146 -0.31 4.52 -5.20
CA GLN A 146 0.37 3.23 -5.14
C GLN A 146 1.76 3.31 -4.53
N VAL A 147 2.23 2.15 -4.06
CA VAL A 147 3.64 1.92 -3.72
C VAL A 147 4.41 1.60 -4.99
N GLY A 148 5.54 2.23 -5.18
CA GLY A 148 6.37 2.04 -6.37
C GLY A 148 7.52 1.05 -6.16
N SER A 149 8.12 0.61 -7.25
CA SER A 149 9.16 -0.44 -7.30
C SER A 149 10.48 -0.11 -6.61
N GLU A 150 10.70 1.16 -6.24
CA GLU A 150 11.89 1.60 -5.52
C GLU A 150 11.67 1.63 -3.99
N ASN A 151 10.47 1.24 -3.53
CA ASN A 151 10.15 1.25 -2.11
C ASN A 151 11.11 0.34 -1.32
N ASP A 152 11.68 0.87 -0.22
CA ASP A 152 12.56 0.17 0.72
C ASP A 152 13.82 -0.49 0.12
N ARG A 153 14.20 -0.15 -1.12
CA ARG A 153 15.28 -0.86 -1.84
C ARG A 153 16.63 -0.81 -1.15
N GLU A 154 17.00 0.30 -0.55
CA GLU A 154 18.25 0.43 0.21
C GLU A 154 18.26 -0.50 1.44
N LEU A 155 17.13 -0.58 2.13
CA LEU A 155 16.95 -1.44 3.31
C LEU A 155 16.99 -2.92 2.92
N VAL A 156 16.33 -3.28 1.82
CA VAL A 156 16.39 -4.65 1.26
C VAL A 156 17.82 -5.01 0.91
N GLU A 157 18.56 -4.13 0.22
CA GLU A 157 19.95 -4.39 -0.17
C GLU A 157 20.89 -4.52 1.03
N MET A 158 20.63 -3.80 2.13
CA MET A 158 21.40 -3.94 3.37
C MET A 158 21.31 -5.35 3.96
N VAL A 159 20.12 -5.99 3.95
CA VAL A 159 19.91 -7.29 4.64
C VAL A 159 19.81 -8.49 3.70
N LEU A 160 19.38 -8.29 2.47
CA LEU A 160 19.19 -9.29 1.42
C LEU A 160 19.82 -8.82 0.09
N PRO A 161 21.14 -8.62 0.04
CA PRO A 161 21.81 -8.04 -1.12
C PRO A 161 21.55 -8.86 -2.39
N GLY A 162 21.29 -8.14 -3.50
CA GLY A 162 21.02 -8.74 -4.80
C GLY A 162 19.61 -9.33 -4.95
N THR A 163 18.71 -9.09 -4.01
CA THR A 163 17.30 -9.50 -4.13
C THR A 163 16.62 -8.71 -5.25
N PRO A 164 16.04 -9.38 -6.27
CA PRO A 164 15.32 -8.70 -7.33
C PRO A 164 14.07 -7.99 -6.80
N LYS A 165 13.66 -6.93 -7.49
CA LYS A 165 12.39 -6.26 -7.20
C LYS A 165 11.23 -7.21 -7.46
N GLN A 166 10.31 -7.32 -6.51
CA GLN A 166 9.11 -8.14 -6.64
C GLN A 166 8.18 -7.61 -7.75
N PHE A 167 8.03 -6.29 -7.81
CA PHE A 167 7.14 -5.62 -8.75
C PHE A 167 7.88 -4.54 -9.55
N PRO A 168 8.78 -4.92 -10.51
CA PRO A 168 9.67 -3.98 -11.19
C PRO A 168 8.94 -3.01 -12.13
N ASP A 169 7.67 -3.28 -12.43
CA ASP A 169 6.85 -2.47 -13.32
C ASP A 169 5.96 -1.45 -12.58
N LEU A 170 5.93 -1.49 -11.24
CA LEU A 170 5.20 -0.52 -10.43
C LEU A 170 6.00 0.79 -10.30
N ASN A 171 5.97 1.60 -11.34
CA ASN A 171 6.50 2.97 -11.34
C ASN A 171 5.65 3.85 -12.25
N LEU A 172 5.68 5.15 -11.99
CA LEU A 172 4.80 6.10 -12.65
C LEU A 172 4.86 6.00 -14.18
N THR A 173 6.06 6.01 -14.77
CA THR A 173 6.24 6.00 -16.23
C THR A 173 5.63 4.77 -16.90
N LYS A 174 5.85 3.58 -16.32
CA LYS A 174 5.28 2.34 -16.86
C LYS A 174 3.77 2.29 -16.67
N GLN A 175 3.29 2.71 -15.51
CA GLN A 175 1.86 2.68 -15.22
C GLN A 175 1.07 3.69 -16.07
N GLN A 176 1.58 4.89 -16.31
CA GLN A 176 0.98 5.83 -17.26
C GLN A 176 0.78 5.17 -18.63
N LYS A 177 1.81 4.49 -19.15
CA LYS A 177 1.72 3.78 -20.42
C LYS A 177 0.67 2.68 -20.42
N VAL A 178 0.56 1.90 -19.33
CA VAL A 178 -0.48 0.87 -19.17
C VAL A 178 -1.89 1.46 -19.26
N PHE A 179 -2.12 2.63 -18.62
CA PHE A 179 -3.42 3.31 -18.70
C PHE A 179 -3.68 3.90 -20.09
N GLU A 180 -2.70 4.54 -20.72
CA GLU A 180 -2.82 5.08 -22.08
C GLU A 180 -3.12 3.96 -23.10
N GLU A 181 -2.44 2.81 -23.02
CA GLU A 181 -2.69 1.63 -23.85
C GLU A 181 -4.07 1.01 -23.60
N ALA A 182 -4.63 1.17 -22.41
CA ALA A 182 -5.99 0.74 -22.07
C ALA A 182 -7.07 1.76 -22.50
N GLY A 183 -6.69 2.91 -23.06
CA GLY A 183 -7.60 3.92 -23.60
C GLY A 183 -7.94 5.06 -22.64
N PHE A 184 -7.18 5.22 -21.55
CA PHE A 184 -7.36 6.33 -20.62
C PHE A 184 -6.60 7.59 -21.06
N GLU A 185 -7.17 8.76 -20.73
CA GLU A 185 -6.48 10.03 -20.70
C GLU A 185 -5.90 10.27 -19.29
N ILE A 186 -4.61 10.53 -19.17
CA ILE A 186 -3.98 10.86 -17.89
C ILE A 186 -4.22 12.34 -17.59
N LEU A 187 -4.92 12.64 -16.50
CA LEU A 187 -5.21 14.01 -16.06
C LEU A 187 -4.16 14.52 -15.08
N GLN A 188 -3.66 13.65 -14.20
CA GLN A 188 -2.64 13.94 -13.20
C GLN A 188 -1.78 12.71 -12.98
N ALA A 189 -0.48 12.92 -12.86
CA ALA A 189 0.47 11.87 -12.59
C ALA A 189 1.64 12.47 -11.79
N GLU A 190 1.86 11.97 -10.58
CA GLU A 190 2.89 12.44 -9.66
C GLU A 190 3.61 11.27 -9.01
N GLU A 191 4.87 11.46 -8.69
CA GLU A 191 5.74 10.47 -8.05
C GLU A 191 6.54 11.14 -6.94
N ALA A 192 6.70 10.46 -5.82
CA ALA A 192 7.41 10.97 -4.66
C ALA A 192 8.28 9.89 -4.01
N PHE A 193 9.44 10.33 -3.52
CA PHE A 193 10.41 9.54 -2.79
C PHE A 193 10.65 10.23 -1.46
N LEU A 194 10.32 9.56 -0.35
CA LEU A 194 10.42 10.10 0.99
C LEU A 194 11.30 9.22 1.86
N PRO A 195 11.97 9.77 2.87
CA PRO A 195 12.80 8.97 3.76
C PRO A 195 11.94 8.06 4.64
N ILE A 196 12.44 6.84 4.89
CA ILE A 196 12.03 5.98 5.98
C ILE A 196 13.27 5.70 6.84
N LYS A 197 13.15 5.78 8.15
CA LYS A 197 14.25 5.70 9.11
C LYS A 197 13.91 4.72 10.22
N PHE A 198 14.90 3.96 10.66
CA PHE A 198 14.79 3.08 11.82
C PHE A 198 15.86 3.45 12.85
N TYR A 199 15.45 3.59 14.10
CA TYR A 199 16.29 4.00 15.22
C TYR A 199 16.78 2.80 16.04
N ASP A 200 16.23 1.61 15.81
CA ASP A 200 16.74 0.34 16.31
C ASP A 200 16.45 -0.83 15.36
N VAL A 201 17.29 -1.86 15.44
CA VAL A 201 17.21 -3.05 14.59
C VAL A 201 15.97 -3.89 14.89
N GLY A 202 15.47 -3.89 16.11
CA GLY A 202 14.27 -4.64 16.47
C GLY A 202 13.03 -4.12 15.75
N ALA A 203 12.88 -2.80 15.66
CA ALA A 203 11.81 -2.17 14.87
C ALA A 203 11.91 -2.52 13.39
N PHE A 204 13.12 -2.49 12.82
CA PHE A 204 13.36 -2.92 11.44
C PHE A 204 13.02 -4.41 11.23
N VAL A 205 13.41 -5.30 12.14
CA VAL A 205 13.10 -6.73 12.06
C VAL A 205 11.59 -6.96 12.05
N TRP A 206 10.87 -6.31 12.95
CA TRP A 206 9.41 -6.38 12.99
C TRP A 206 8.80 -5.89 11.67
N PHE A 207 9.24 -4.74 11.18
CA PHE A 207 8.77 -4.15 9.91
C PHE A 207 9.04 -5.09 8.72
N ALA A 208 10.26 -5.60 8.57
CA ALA A 208 10.64 -6.49 7.48
C ALA A 208 9.83 -7.81 7.46
N ARG A 209 9.35 -8.27 8.62
CA ARG A 209 8.47 -9.43 8.74
C ARG A 209 7.02 -9.13 8.37
N ILE A 210 6.57 -7.88 8.55
CA ILE A 210 5.21 -7.48 8.15
C ILE A 210 5.12 -7.36 6.63
N ILE A 211 6.12 -6.76 5.97
CA ILE A 211 6.12 -6.53 4.52
C ILE A 211 6.97 -7.58 3.79
N GLU A 212 6.63 -8.85 3.96
CA GLU A 212 7.38 -9.99 3.43
C GLU A 212 7.62 -9.95 1.91
N TRP A 213 6.73 -9.31 1.16
CA TRP A 213 6.88 -9.13 -0.28
C TRP A 213 8.05 -8.21 -0.66
N GLU A 214 8.44 -7.24 0.20
CA GLU A 214 9.66 -6.45 -0.02
C GLU A 214 10.90 -7.19 0.46
N PHE A 215 10.79 -7.97 1.56
CA PHE A 215 11.88 -8.70 2.19
C PHE A 215 11.72 -10.24 2.07
N PRO A 216 11.70 -10.80 0.86
CA PRO A 216 11.37 -12.22 0.64
C PRO A 216 12.37 -13.16 1.33
N GLY A 217 11.83 -14.00 2.22
CA GLY A 217 12.62 -14.99 2.96
C GLY A 217 13.58 -14.38 3.98
N PHE A 218 13.32 -13.15 4.44
CA PHE A 218 14.01 -12.54 5.57
C PHE A 218 13.79 -13.37 6.84
N SER A 219 14.83 -13.53 7.63
CA SER A 219 14.77 -13.98 9.03
C SER A 219 15.99 -13.48 9.79
N VAL A 220 15.86 -13.34 11.11
CA VAL A 220 16.97 -12.95 11.99
C VAL A 220 18.14 -13.92 11.85
N ASP A 221 17.87 -15.22 11.79
CA ASP A 221 18.93 -16.23 11.64
C ASP A 221 19.69 -16.09 10.33
N LYS A 222 19.01 -15.87 9.24
CA LYS A 222 19.60 -15.76 7.89
C LYS A 222 20.36 -14.46 7.69
N CYS A 223 19.87 -13.36 8.28
CA CYS A 223 20.41 -12.02 8.06
C CYS A 223 21.25 -11.52 9.24
N PHE A 224 21.61 -12.38 10.21
CA PHE A 224 22.19 -11.96 11.49
C PHE A 224 23.41 -11.05 11.34
N ASP A 225 24.40 -11.44 10.51
CA ASP A 225 25.60 -10.63 10.28
C ASP A 225 25.28 -9.25 9.67
N LYS A 226 24.25 -9.17 8.84
CA LYS A 226 23.77 -7.91 8.24
C LYS A 226 23.05 -7.04 9.27
N LEU A 227 22.27 -7.66 10.15
CA LEU A 227 21.63 -6.96 11.26
C LEU A 227 22.65 -6.45 12.29
N LEU A 228 23.76 -7.17 12.53
CA LEU A 228 24.87 -6.65 13.33
C LEU A 228 25.53 -5.43 12.68
N ALA A 229 25.72 -5.45 11.37
CA ALA A 229 26.25 -4.30 10.63
C ALA A 229 25.28 -3.10 10.71
N MET A 230 23.97 -3.34 10.59
CA MET A 230 22.93 -2.33 10.76
C MET A 230 22.93 -1.75 12.19
N GLN A 231 23.06 -2.59 13.22
CA GLN A 231 23.18 -2.16 14.62
C GLN A 231 24.36 -1.21 14.81
N LYS A 232 25.52 -1.56 14.25
CA LYS A 232 26.69 -0.70 14.30
C LYS A 232 26.44 0.65 13.61
N THR A 233 25.79 0.67 12.47
CA THR A 233 25.42 1.91 11.78
C THR A 233 24.51 2.78 12.66
N ILE A 234 23.51 2.20 13.31
CA ILE A 234 22.62 2.93 14.22
C ILE A 234 23.39 3.47 15.44
N GLU A 235 24.33 2.69 16.02
CA GLU A 235 25.18 3.15 17.14
C GLU A 235 26.09 4.33 16.75
N GLU A 236 26.56 4.37 15.49
CA GLU A 236 27.46 5.41 15.00
C GLU A 236 26.72 6.64 14.47
N GLN A 237 25.55 6.46 13.84
CA GLN A 237 24.84 7.51 13.08
C GLN A 237 23.49 7.89 13.70
N GLY A 238 22.98 7.09 14.62
CA GLY A 238 21.67 7.26 15.27
C GLY A 238 20.49 6.61 14.53
N GLU A 239 20.66 6.28 13.25
CA GLU A 239 19.60 5.71 12.40
C GLU A 239 20.17 4.87 11.25
N VAL A 240 19.33 4.04 10.67
CA VAL A 240 19.46 3.57 9.29
C VAL A 240 18.28 4.08 8.48
N ALA A 241 18.53 4.43 7.22
CA ALA A 241 17.51 5.03 6.36
C ALA A 241 17.37 4.27 5.03
N GLY A 242 16.18 4.35 4.49
CA GLY A 242 15.81 3.94 3.15
C GLY A 242 14.89 4.98 2.53
N THR A 243 14.28 4.60 1.42
CA THR A 243 13.39 5.48 0.65
C THR A 243 12.05 4.78 0.45
N THR A 244 10.95 5.43 0.81
CA THR A 244 9.63 5.03 0.36
C THR A 244 9.36 5.60 -1.03
N HIS A 245 8.66 4.84 -1.87
CA HIS A 245 8.29 5.24 -3.20
C HIS A 245 6.77 5.21 -3.34
N ARG A 246 6.17 6.35 -3.68
CA ARG A 246 4.73 6.51 -3.90
C ARG A 246 4.48 7.16 -5.25
N TYR A 247 3.40 6.78 -5.92
CA TYR A 247 2.92 7.50 -7.09
C TYR A 247 1.40 7.64 -7.06
N LEU A 248 0.92 8.70 -7.73
CA LEU A 248 -0.49 9.04 -7.92
C LEU A 248 -0.79 9.05 -9.42
N ILE A 249 -1.94 8.49 -9.80
CA ILE A 249 -2.51 8.65 -11.13
C ILE A 249 -3.99 9.01 -11.01
N VAL A 250 -4.41 10.02 -11.77
CA VAL A 250 -5.81 10.32 -12.07
C VAL A 250 -6.00 10.12 -13.57
N ALA A 251 -6.80 9.13 -13.94
CA ALA A 251 -7.02 8.72 -15.32
C ALA A 251 -8.51 8.78 -15.68
N ARG A 252 -8.85 9.30 -16.88
CA ARG A 252 -10.21 9.42 -17.41
C ARG A 252 -10.44 8.41 -18.54
N LYS A 253 -11.58 7.70 -18.49
CA LYS A 253 -12.09 6.88 -19.60
C LYS A 253 -12.67 7.73 -20.74
#